data_a004133d7506a652c2f224ff1b8bea68
#
_entry.id   a004133d7506a652c2f224ff1b8bea68
#
_cell.length_a   1.000
_cell.length_b   1.000
_cell.length_c   1.000
_cell.angle_alpha   90.00
_cell.angle_beta   90.00
_cell.angle_gamma   90.00
#
_symmetry.space_group_name_H-M   'P 1'
#
loop_
_entity.id
_entity.type
_entity.pdbx_description
1 polymer ?
#
loop_
_entity_poly.entity_id
_entity_poly.type
_entity_poly.pdbx_seq_one_letter_code
_entity_poly.pdbx_strand_id
1 'polypeptide(L)'
;MKILSWDVGIINLSYCILEYNEDTKENKILFWGIINLIDDPIMKKNMNLVFENIPKKLDENKFLLDVDAVVIENQPSLKNPKMKSIQMIVYSYFLMYGKVLNHNENKIQQRLL
;
A
#
# COMPACT_ATOMS: atom_id res chain seq x y z
N MET A 1 16.27 5.32 -5.19
CA MET A 1 14.98 5.63 -4.53
C MET A 1 14.05 4.44 -4.68
N LYS A 2 13.53 3.95 -3.58
CA LYS A 2 12.59 2.83 -3.57
C LYS A 2 11.16 3.36 -3.54
N ILE A 3 10.35 2.88 -4.45
CA ILE A 3 8.95 3.28 -4.60
C ILE A 3 8.07 2.04 -4.48
N LEU A 4 7.14 2.08 -3.53
CA LEU A 4 6.12 1.05 -3.35
C LEU A 4 4.83 1.49 -4.04
N SER A 5 4.35 0.68 -4.96
CA SER A 5 3.07 0.91 -5.65
C SER A 5 2.05 -0.12 -5.23
N TRP A 6 0.85 0.33 -4.94
CA TRP A 6 -0.28 -0.51 -4.56
C TRP A 6 -1.35 -0.51 -5.63
N ASP A 7 -1.85 -1.69 -5.94
CA ASP A 7 -3.09 -1.89 -6.69
C ASP A 7 -4.10 -2.51 -5.74
N VAL A 8 -5.16 -1.76 -5.44
CA VAL A 8 -6.13 -2.11 -4.40
C VAL A 8 -7.25 -2.94 -5.00
N GLY A 9 -7.51 -4.09 -4.39
CA GLY A 9 -8.66 -4.92 -4.69
C GLY A 9 -9.42 -5.29 -3.41
N ILE A 10 -10.61 -5.84 -3.54
CA ILE A 10 -11.45 -6.20 -2.38
C ILE A 10 -10.89 -7.43 -1.66
N ILE A 11 -10.35 -8.37 -2.41
CA ILE A 11 -9.85 -9.64 -1.88
C ILE A 11 -8.33 -9.61 -1.74
N ASN A 12 -7.67 -8.93 -2.67
CA ASN A 12 -6.22 -8.91 -2.73
C ASN A 12 -5.67 -7.50 -2.83
N LEU A 13 -4.53 -7.29 -2.18
CA LEU A 13 -3.68 -6.13 -2.42
C LEU A 13 -2.49 -6.59 -3.23
N SER A 14 -2.28 -6.01 -4.40
CA SER A 14 -1.07 -6.24 -5.19
C SER A 14 -0.09 -5.13 -4.94
N TYR A 15 1.20 -5.47 -4.84
CA TYR A 15 2.23 -4.48 -4.62
C TYR A 15 3.44 -4.73 -5.51
N CYS A 16 4.16 -3.65 -5.76
CA CYS A 16 5.44 -3.68 -6.45
C CYS A 16 6.38 -2.67 -5.82
N ILE A 17 7.60 -3.08 -5.49
CA ILE A 17 8.65 -2.18 -5.05
C ILE A 17 9.65 -2.04 -6.19
N LEU A 18 9.79 -0.81 -6.66
CA LEU A 18 10.78 -0.43 -7.68
C LEU A 18 11.93 0.33 -7.02
N GLU A 19 13.12 0.08 -7.51
CA GLU A 19 14.25 0.96 -7.25
C GLU A 19 14.53 1.79 -8.49
N TYR A 20 14.48 3.11 -8.33
CA TYR A 20 14.74 4.07 -9.40
C TYR A 20 16.09 4.73 -9.19
N ASN A 21 16.93 4.70 -10.21
CA ASN A 21 18.20 5.39 -10.23
C ASN A 21 18.06 6.69 -11.02
N GLU A 22 18.20 7.82 -10.34
CA GLU A 22 18.03 9.14 -10.95
C GLU A 22 19.14 9.45 -11.96
N ASP A 23 20.33 8.96 -11.75
CA ASP A 23 21.47 9.23 -12.62
C ASP A 23 21.37 8.49 -13.97
N THR A 24 21.02 7.22 -13.92
CA THR A 24 20.91 6.37 -15.11
C THR A 24 19.53 6.34 -15.72
N LYS A 25 18.50 6.81 -14.97
CA LYS A 25 17.09 6.73 -15.33
C LYS A 25 16.58 5.29 -15.43
N GLU A 26 17.28 4.35 -14.83
CA GLU A 26 16.90 2.94 -14.85
C GLU A 26 16.00 2.59 -13.68
N ASN A 27 15.11 1.64 -13.94
CA ASN A 27 14.20 1.06 -12.95
C ASN A 27 14.53 -0.41 -12.76
N LYS A 28 14.45 -0.87 -11.52
CA LYS A 28 14.62 -2.27 -11.18
C LYS A 28 13.51 -2.70 -10.24
N ILE A 29 12.83 -3.80 -10.59
CA ILE A 29 11.84 -4.40 -9.69
C ILE A 29 12.57 -5.18 -8.61
N LEU A 30 12.37 -4.79 -7.34
CA LEU A 30 12.97 -5.48 -6.20
C LEU A 30 12.05 -6.56 -5.65
N PHE A 31 10.76 -6.23 -5.51
CA PHE A 31 9.76 -7.13 -4.97
C PHE A 31 8.44 -6.92 -5.71
N TRP A 32 7.71 -8.00 -5.84
CA TRP A 32 6.38 -7.99 -6.42
C TRP A 32 5.57 -9.10 -5.78
N GLY A 33 4.36 -8.80 -5.36
CA GLY A 33 3.55 -9.80 -4.70
C GLY A 33 2.10 -9.41 -4.52
N ILE A 34 1.37 -10.33 -3.92
CA ILE A 34 -0.05 -10.18 -3.62
C ILE A 34 -0.28 -10.57 -2.17
N ILE A 35 -1.03 -9.73 -1.46
CA ILE A 35 -1.49 -10.01 -0.09
C ILE A 35 -2.97 -10.35 -0.16
N ASN A 36 -3.31 -11.57 0.26
CA ASN A 36 -4.70 -11.99 0.35
C ASN A 36 -5.30 -11.43 1.64
N LEU A 37 -6.40 -10.68 1.51
CA LEU A 37 -7.08 -10.05 2.65
C LEU A 37 -8.10 -10.98 3.32
N ILE A 38 -8.41 -12.12 2.72
CA ILE A 38 -9.43 -13.05 3.19
C ILE A 38 -8.78 -14.36 3.59
N ASP A 39 -8.77 -14.65 4.90
CA ASP A 39 -8.26 -15.92 5.43
C ASP A 39 -9.35 -16.99 5.48
N ASP A 40 -10.60 -16.58 5.66
CA ASP A 40 -11.75 -17.43 5.78
C ASP A 40 -12.86 -16.92 4.85
N PRO A 41 -13.49 -17.79 4.05
CA PRO A 41 -14.58 -17.37 3.14
C PRO A 41 -15.73 -16.62 3.82
N ILE A 42 -15.96 -16.83 5.11
CA ILE A 42 -17.00 -16.12 5.86
C ILE A 42 -16.73 -14.60 5.91
N MET A 43 -15.49 -14.19 5.79
CA MET A 43 -15.10 -12.77 5.79
C MET A 43 -15.70 -12.02 4.62
N LYS A 44 -16.01 -12.68 3.52
CA LYS A 44 -16.64 -12.05 2.35
C LYS A 44 -18.01 -11.48 2.65
N LYS A 45 -18.68 -11.99 3.69
CA LYS A 45 -20.02 -11.55 4.10
C LYS A 45 -19.98 -10.37 5.05
N ASN A 46 -18.83 -10.05 5.60
CA ASN A 46 -18.67 -8.95 6.55
C ASN A 46 -17.38 -8.18 6.23
N MET A 47 -17.55 -7.06 5.55
CA MET A 47 -16.42 -6.21 5.14
C MET A 47 -15.61 -5.67 6.31
N ASN A 48 -16.23 -5.50 7.49
CA ASN A 48 -15.49 -5.05 8.67
C ASN A 48 -14.37 -6.02 9.03
N LEU A 49 -14.60 -7.33 8.86
CA LEU A 49 -13.56 -8.33 9.10
C LEU A 49 -12.40 -8.18 8.11
N VAL A 50 -12.71 -7.86 6.86
CA VAL A 50 -11.69 -7.61 5.84
C VAL A 50 -10.90 -6.35 6.19
N PHE A 51 -11.58 -5.27 6.57
CA PHE A 51 -10.93 -4.02 6.95
C PHE A 51 -10.00 -4.19 8.14
N GLU A 52 -10.44 -4.91 9.16
CA GLU A 52 -9.64 -5.21 10.36
C GLU A 52 -8.43 -6.07 10.03
N ASN A 53 -8.52 -6.91 9.01
CA ASN A 53 -7.44 -7.81 8.61
C ASN A 53 -6.30 -7.09 7.88
N ILE A 54 -6.55 -5.91 7.31
CA ILE A 54 -5.55 -5.18 6.52
C ILE A 54 -4.33 -4.79 7.37
N PRO A 55 -4.47 -4.12 8.52
CA PRO A 55 -3.31 -3.80 9.34
C PRO A 55 -2.54 -5.04 9.78
N LYS A 56 -3.24 -6.13 10.09
CA LYS A 56 -2.59 -7.39 10.49
C LYS A 56 -1.72 -7.94 9.37
N LYS A 57 -2.23 -7.95 8.14
CA LYS A 57 -1.50 -8.43 6.98
C LYS A 57 -0.31 -7.54 6.66
N LEU A 58 -0.46 -6.23 6.78
CA LEU A 58 0.64 -5.29 6.57
C LEU A 58 1.71 -5.46 7.65
N ASP A 59 1.32 -5.70 8.90
CA ASP A 59 2.27 -5.98 9.98
C ASP A 59 3.09 -7.26 9.74
N GLU A 60 2.52 -8.23 9.07
CA GLU A 60 3.23 -9.46 8.68
C GLU A 60 4.25 -9.21 7.55
N ASN A 61 4.17 -8.06 6.89
CA ASN A 61 4.99 -7.71 5.74
C ASN A 61 5.71 -6.37 5.96
N LYS A 62 6.35 -6.20 7.10
CA LYS A 62 6.97 -4.91 7.48
C LYS A 62 8.10 -4.45 6.57
N PHE A 63 8.66 -5.34 5.75
CA PHE A 63 9.63 -4.94 4.74
C PHE A 63 9.06 -3.91 3.76
N LEU A 64 7.74 -3.86 3.60
CA LEU A 64 7.05 -2.88 2.76
C LEU A 64 7.18 -1.44 3.28
N LEU A 65 7.55 -1.28 4.56
CA LEU A 65 7.78 0.04 5.14
C LEU A 65 9.14 0.62 4.78
N ASP A 66 10.07 -0.20 4.31
CA ASP A 66 11.42 0.24 3.95
C ASP A 66 11.49 0.78 2.53
N VAL A 67 10.75 1.86 2.30
CA VAL A 67 10.64 2.52 1.00
C VAL A 67 10.69 4.04 1.17
N ASP A 68 11.02 4.74 0.09
CA ASP A 68 11.14 6.19 0.10
C ASP A 68 9.83 6.89 -0.28
N ALA A 69 8.98 6.22 -1.03
CA ALA A 69 7.68 6.74 -1.43
C ALA A 69 6.67 5.62 -1.57
N VAL A 70 5.40 5.94 -1.31
CA VAL A 70 4.28 5.03 -1.50
C VAL A 70 3.28 5.66 -2.46
N VAL A 71 2.88 4.91 -3.45
CA VAL A 71 1.90 5.33 -4.46
C VAL A 71 0.71 4.40 -4.39
N ILE A 72 -0.47 4.98 -4.21
CA ILE A 72 -1.72 4.24 -4.12
C ILE A 72 -2.70 4.84 -5.13
N GLU A 73 -3.25 3.98 -5.99
CA GLU A 73 -4.25 4.42 -6.94
C GLU A 73 -5.49 4.94 -6.24
N ASN A 74 -5.95 6.13 -6.62
CA ASN A 74 -7.11 6.76 -6.03
C ASN A 74 -8.40 6.08 -6.54
N GLN A 75 -9.15 5.48 -5.61
CA GLN A 75 -10.40 4.80 -5.93
C GLN A 75 -11.58 5.76 -5.88
N PRO A 76 -12.49 5.72 -6.87
CA PRO A 76 -13.68 6.56 -6.83
C PRO A 76 -14.66 6.07 -5.74
N SER A 77 -14.98 6.96 -4.79
CA SER A 77 -15.81 6.61 -3.64
C SER A 77 -17.26 6.30 -4.00
N LEU A 78 -17.78 6.94 -5.05
CA LEU A 78 -19.17 6.74 -5.46
C LEU A 78 -19.39 5.41 -6.20
N LYS A 79 -18.42 4.98 -6.99
CA LYS A 79 -18.53 3.75 -7.78
C LYS A 79 -18.21 2.50 -6.97
N ASN A 80 -17.27 2.60 -6.07
CA ASN A 80 -16.82 1.44 -5.29
C ASN A 80 -16.36 1.86 -3.90
N PRO A 81 -17.32 2.10 -2.97
CA PRO A 81 -16.99 2.56 -1.63
C PRO A 81 -16.14 1.57 -0.83
N LYS A 82 -16.28 0.27 -1.08
CA LYS A 82 -15.48 -0.76 -0.39
C LYS A 82 -14.00 -0.64 -0.75
N MET A 83 -13.70 -0.46 -2.03
CA MET A 83 -12.31 -0.28 -2.48
C MET A 83 -11.74 1.03 -1.98
N LYS A 84 -12.56 2.09 -1.91
CA LYS A 84 -12.14 3.36 -1.33
C LYS A 84 -11.76 3.20 0.14
N SER A 85 -12.55 2.45 0.90
CA SER A 85 -12.25 2.17 2.31
C SER A 85 -10.94 1.41 2.47
N ILE A 86 -10.72 0.39 1.65
CA ILE A 86 -9.45 -0.37 1.67
C ILE A 86 -8.28 0.55 1.35
N GLN A 87 -8.40 1.38 0.31
CA GLN A 87 -7.39 2.36 -0.05
C GLN A 87 -7.02 3.26 1.13
N MET A 88 -8.03 3.78 1.84
CA MET A 88 -7.80 4.70 2.95
C MET A 88 -7.17 4.01 4.15
N ILE A 89 -7.48 2.74 4.38
CA ILE A 89 -6.82 1.98 5.45
C ILE A 89 -5.34 1.76 5.13
N VAL A 90 -5.03 1.36 3.91
CA VAL A 90 -3.64 1.19 3.45
C VAL A 90 -2.89 2.52 3.56
N TYR A 91 -3.49 3.59 3.07
CA TYR A 91 -2.92 4.94 3.15
C TYR A 91 -2.62 5.33 4.60
N SER A 92 -3.58 5.12 5.50
CA SER A 92 -3.44 5.45 6.92
C SER A 92 -2.34 4.63 7.59
N TYR A 93 -2.20 3.38 7.24
CA TYR A 93 -1.14 2.52 7.76
C TYR A 93 0.25 3.11 7.45
N PHE A 94 0.49 3.47 6.19
CA PHE A 94 1.76 4.06 5.80
C PHE A 94 1.96 5.47 6.33
N LEU A 95 0.88 6.21 6.52
CA LEU A 95 0.95 7.52 7.16
C LEU A 95 1.42 7.42 8.62
N MET A 96 0.96 6.40 9.34
CA MET A 96 1.28 6.20 10.76
C MET A 96 2.64 5.53 10.98
N TYR A 97 2.99 4.56 10.15
CA TYR A 97 4.16 3.70 10.38
C TYR A 97 5.29 3.87 9.37
N GLY A 98 5.06 4.65 8.32
CA GLY A 98 6.09 4.93 7.33
C GLY A 98 7.23 5.76 7.92
N LYS A 99 8.37 5.78 7.22
CA LYS A 99 9.50 6.59 7.61
C LYS A 99 9.15 8.06 7.49
N VAL A 100 9.64 8.87 8.42
CA VAL A 100 9.56 10.33 8.35
C VAL A 100 10.98 10.85 8.18
N LEU A 101 11.24 11.49 7.04
CA LEU A 101 12.52 12.15 6.80
C LEU A 101 12.53 13.54 7.40
N ASN A 102 13.74 14.11 7.53
CA ASN A 102 13.91 15.46 8.03
C ASN A 102 13.18 16.47 7.13
N HIS A 103 12.68 17.56 7.73
CA HIS A 103 11.98 18.62 6.98
C HIS A 103 12.79 19.23 5.86
N ASN A 104 14.10 19.30 6.01
CA ASN A 104 14.98 19.90 5.01
C ASN A 104 15.36 18.92 3.89
N GLU A 105 14.85 17.71 3.96
CA GLU A 105 15.07 16.65 3.00
C GLU A 105 13.74 16.25 2.38
N ASN A 106 13.80 15.50 1.29
CA ASN A 106 12.59 14.93 0.71
C ASN A 106 11.97 13.95 1.69
N LYS A 107 10.78 14.25 2.13
CA LYS A 107 10.02 13.34 2.98
C LYS A 107 9.52 12.17 2.17
N ILE A 108 9.36 11.05 2.84
CA ILE A 108 8.54 9.99 2.29
C ILE A 108 7.14 10.53 2.14
N GLN A 109 6.60 10.37 0.96
CA GLN A 109 5.27 10.84 0.64
C GLN A 109 4.44 9.70 0.13
N GLN A 110 3.26 9.58 0.69
CA GLN A 110 2.24 8.71 0.16
C GLN A 110 1.41 9.53 -0.82
N ARG A 111 1.36 9.08 -2.05
CA ARG A 111 0.63 9.78 -3.10
C ARG A 111 -0.54 8.94 -3.57
N LEU A 112 -1.67 9.59 -3.77
CA LEU A 112 -2.84 9.01 -4.40
C LEU A 112 -2.83 9.37 -5.88
N LEU A 113 -2.91 8.37 -6.70
CA LEU A 113 -2.97 8.56 -8.15
C LEU A 113 -4.39 8.73 -8.65
#